data_e995fdb7b5c6320051e74b1f0de42567
#
_entry.id   e995fdb7b5c6320051e74b1f0de42567
#
_cell.length_a   1.000
_cell.length_b   1.000
_cell.length_c   1.000
_cell.angle_alpha   90.00
_cell.angle_beta   90.00
_cell.angle_gamma   90.00
#
_symmetry.space_group_name_H-M   'P 1'
#
loop_
_entity.id
_entity.type
_entity.pdbx_description
1 polymer ?
#
loop_
_entity_poly.entity_id
_entity_poly.type
_entity_poly.pdbx_seq_one_letter_code
_entity_poly.pdbx_strand_id
1 'polypeptide(L)'
;MSFIDTRKLKVIERKPGWHGRYFDSPSMTFAHYEFEKGATIHEHSHPEEEVWQVIEGSLEITIGAVTKTVGRGLVGIVPPNTRHRVVALSDGKAIVTDTPRRIFEGKP
;
A
#
# COMPACT_ATOMS: atom_id res chain seq x y z
N MET A 1 10.13 10.06 -21.15
CA MET A 1 10.52 9.06 -20.14
C MET A 1 11.07 9.78 -18.93
N SER A 2 10.67 9.37 -17.74
CA SER A 2 11.08 10.02 -16.49
C SER A 2 11.84 9.05 -15.60
N PHE A 3 12.77 9.60 -14.82
CA PHE A 3 13.47 8.85 -13.79
C PHE A 3 13.20 9.54 -12.45
N ILE A 4 12.84 8.76 -11.45
CA ILE A 4 12.51 9.26 -10.11
C ILE A 4 13.46 8.60 -9.12
N ASP A 5 14.18 9.41 -8.35
CA ASP A 5 14.95 8.91 -7.22
C ASP A 5 14.02 8.91 -6.00
N THR A 6 13.54 7.72 -5.63
CA THR A 6 12.58 7.58 -4.53
C THR A 6 13.16 8.02 -3.19
N ARG A 7 14.50 8.01 -3.05
CA ARG A 7 15.16 8.47 -1.81
C ARG A 7 14.99 9.96 -1.58
N LYS A 8 14.70 10.72 -2.65
CA LYS A 8 14.50 12.18 -2.59
C LYS A 8 13.04 12.56 -2.41
N LEU A 9 12.12 11.61 -2.47
CA LEU A 9 10.71 11.87 -2.24
C LEU A 9 10.44 12.12 -0.76
N LYS A 10 9.54 13.07 -0.49
CA LYS A 10 9.10 13.37 0.87
C LYS A 10 8.38 12.17 1.45
N VAL A 11 8.70 11.82 2.70
CA VAL A 11 7.96 10.81 3.44
C VAL A 11 6.71 11.45 4.02
N ILE A 12 5.57 10.82 3.80
CA ILE A 12 4.28 11.30 4.27
C ILE A 12 3.62 10.20 5.09
N GLU A 13 3.25 10.52 6.33
CA GLU A 13 2.51 9.61 7.19
C GLU A 13 1.02 9.94 7.07
N ARG A 14 0.34 9.35 6.09
CA ARG A 14 -1.08 9.61 5.82
C ARG A 14 -2.00 8.97 6.86
N LYS A 15 -1.58 7.82 7.39
CA LYS A 15 -2.25 7.10 8.47
C LYS A 15 -1.19 6.72 9.50
N PRO A 16 -1.54 6.67 10.80
CA PRO A 16 -0.56 6.36 11.83
C PRO A 16 0.20 5.06 11.55
N GLY A 17 1.53 5.14 11.55
CA GLY A 17 2.40 4.00 11.34
C GLY A 17 2.68 3.62 9.89
N TRP A 18 2.14 4.35 8.93
CA TRP A 18 2.38 4.13 7.49
C TRP A 18 3.17 5.29 6.91
N HIS A 19 4.47 5.12 6.78
CA HIS A 19 5.38 6.13 6.27
C HIS A 19 5.60 5.89 4.79
N GLY A 20 4.99 6.71 3.93
CA GLY A 20 4.94 6.47 2.50
C GLY A 20 5.70 7.48 1.67
N ARG A 21 6.33 7.00 0.60
CA ARG A 21 6.81 7.80 -0.50
C ARG A 21 5.95 7.48 -1.71
N TYR A 22 5.37 8.52 -2.32
CA TYR A 22 4.35 8.37 -3.36
C TYR A 22 4.83 8.96 -4.67
N PHE A 23 4.56 8.27 -5.76
CA PHE A 23 4.76 8.78 -7.10
C PHE A 23 3.77 8.16 -8.07
N ASP A 24 3.53 8.83 -9.19
CA ASP A 24 2.62 8.38 -10.23
C ASP A 24 3.38 8.13 -11.53
N SER A 25 2.97 7.08 -12.26
CA SER A 25 3.20 6.98 -13.70
C SER A 25 1.96 7.52 -14.40
N PRO A 26 1.92 7.56 -15.76
CA PRO A 26 0.72 8.01 -16.45
C PRO A 26 -0.56 7.24 -16.09
N SER A 27 -0.46 5.97 -15.70
CA SER A 27 -1.62 5.12 -15.44
C SER A 27 -1.66 4.49 -14.07
N MET A 28 -0.64 4.68 -13.24
CA MET A 28 -0.53 3.99 -11.94
C MET A 28 -0.07 4.94 -10.85
N THR A 29 -0.47 4.61 -9.62
CA THR A 29 0.04 5.24 -8.40
C THR A 29 0.83 4.21 -7.62
N PHE A 30 2.00 4.60 -7.14
CA PHE A 30 2.88 3.76 -6.33
C PHE A 30 3.06 4.37 -4.95
N ALA A 31 3.02 3.53 -3.93
CA ALA A 31 3.39 3.91 -2.58
C ALA A 31 4.48 2.95 -2.10
N HIS A 32 5.61 3.52 -1.69
CA HIS A 32 6.66 2.77 -1.01
C HIS A 32 6.50 3.02 0.48
N TYR A 33 6.01 2.01 1.19
CA TYR A 33 5.73 2.11 2.62
C TYR A 33 6.84 1.52 3.48
N GLU A 34 7.14 2.22 4.56
CA GLU A 34 7.71 1.63 5.76
C GLU A 34 6.58 1.62 6.79
N PHE A 35 6.26 0.45 7.35
CA PHE A 35 5.17 0.33 8.30
C PHE A 35 5.66 -0.13 9.66
N GLU A 36 4.92 0.27 10.70
CA GLU A 36 5.22 -0.08 12.08
C GLU A 36 4.26 -1.16 12.56
N LYS A 37 4.76 -2.07 13.38
CA LYS A 37 3.93 -3.11 14.01
C LYS A 37 2.70 -2.49 14.65
N GLY A 38 1.55 -3.07 14.37
CA GLY A 38 0.26 -2.62 14.91
C GLY A 38 -0.44 -1.57 14.07
N ALA A 39 0.24 -0.99 13.08
CA ALA A 39 -0.39 -0.03 12.17
C ALA A 39 -1.52 -0.70 11.38
N THR A 40 -2.62 0.03 11.18
CA THR A 40 -3.80 -0.52 10.49
C THR A 40 -4.25 0.40 9.38
N ILE A 41 -4.84 -0.22 8.36
CA ILE A 41 -5.67 0.48 7.37
C ILE A 41 -7.05 -0.13 7.52
N HIS A 42 -8.02 0.68 7.95
CA HIS A 42 -9.39 0.20 8.21
C HIS A 42 -10.05 -0.28 6.92
N GLU A 43 -11.09 -1.08 7.07
CA GLU A 43 -11.82 -1.63 5.94
C GLU A 43 -12.41 -0.52 5.07
N HIS A 44 -12.13 -0.61 3.78
CA HIS A 44 -12.61 0.32 2.76
C HIS A 44 -12.61 -0.35 1.38
N SER A 45 -13.13 0.33 0.39
CA SER A 45 -13.07 -0.09 -1.00
C SER A 45 -12.89 1.13 -1.89
N HIS A 46 -12.38 0.90 -3.09
CA HIS A 46 -12.19 1.95 -4.09
C HIS A 46 -12.19 1.35 -5.50
N PRO A 47 -12.43 2.16 -6.54
CA PRO A 47 -12.53 1.66 -7.92
C PRO A 47 -11.22 1.11 -8.47
N GLU A 48 -10.07 1.55 -7.95
CA GLU A 48 -8.77 1.12 -8.45
C GLU A 48 -8.47 -0.32 -8.01
N GLU A 49 -7.83 -1.08 -8.90
CA GLU A 49 -7.17 -2.32 -8.53
C GLU A 49 -5.94 -1.97 -7.69
N GLU A 50 -5.67 -2.75 -6.66
CA GLU A 50 -4.54 -2.50 -5.76
C GLU A 50 -3.73 -3.76 -5.57
N VAL A 51 -2.40 -3.63 -5.71
CA VAL A 51 -1.46 -4.74 -5.52
C VAL A 51 -0.50 -4.41 -4.39
N TRP A 52 -0.44 -5.32 -3.42
CA TRP A 52 0.46 -5.24 -2.26
C TRP A 52 1.62 -6.21 -2.43
N GLN A 53 2.84 -5.70 -2.48
CA GLN A 53 4.06 -6.51 -2.49
C GLN A 53 4.79 -6.31 -1.17
N VAL A 54 4.91 -7.35 -0.36
CA VAL A 54 5.63 -7.27 0.91
C VAL A 54 7.10 -7.54 0.67
N ILE A 55 7.95 -6.59 1.05
CA ILE A 55 9.40 -6.63 0.86
C ILE A 55 10.09 -7.11 2.13
N GLU A 56 9.64 -6.62 3.29
CA GLU A 56 10.14 -7.01 4.62
C GLU A 56 8.96 -7.07 5.59
N GLY A 57 9.07 -7.94 6.60
CA GLY A 57 8.05 -8.07 7.63
C GLY A 57 6.83 -8.81 7.17
N SER A 58 5.73 -8.64 7.88
CA SER A 58 4.48 -9.32 7.56
C SER A 58 3.26 -8.45 7.83
N LEU A 59 2.25 -8.64 6.99
CA LEU A 59 0.95 -7.99 7.07
C LEU A 59 -0.14 -9.04 7.16
N GLU A 60 -1.21 -8.74 7.87
CA GLU A 60 -2.46 -9.48 7.75
C GLU A 60 -3.34 -8.69 6.79
N ILE A 61 -3.67 -9.27 5.66
CA ILE A 61 -4.50 -8.63 4.64
C ILE A 61 -5.81 -9.38 4.52
N THR A 62 -6.92 -8.65 4.65
CA THR A 62 -8.27 -9.18 4.42
C THR A 62 -8.79 -8.58 3.12
N ILE A 63 -9.13 -9.46 2.18
CA ILE A 63 -9.69 -9.08 0.87
C ILE A 63 -11.04 -9.79 0.76
N GLY A 64 -12.14 -9.02 0.76
CA GLY A 64 -13.47 -9.60 0.84
C GLY A 64 -13.62 -10.44 2.11
N ALA A 65 -13.89 -11.73 1.95
CA ALA A 65 -14.05 -12.65 3.07
C ALA A 65 -12.79 -13.45 3.41
N VAL A 66 -11.67 -13.20 2.72
CA VAL A 66 -10.43 -13.98 2.88
C VAL A 66 -9.37 -13.18 3.60
N THR A 67 -8.85 -13.75 4.68
CA THR A 67 -7.75 -13.16 5.46
C THR A 67 -6.53 -14.04 5.36
N LYS A 68 -5.38 -13.45 5.05
CA LYS A 68 -4.10 -14.15 5.00
C LYS A 68 -2.98 -13.33 5.60
N THR A 69 -1.98 -14.02 6.12
CA THR A 69 -0.71 -13.42 6.49
C THR A 69 0.16 -13.35 5.23
N VAL A 70 0.57 -12.14 4.87
CA VAL A 70 1.36 -11.88 3.67
C VAL A 70 2.74 -11.43 4.11
N GLY A 71 3.73 -12.24 3.85
CA GLY A 71 5.12 -11.96 4.19
C GLY A 71 5.96 -11.66 2.96
N ARG A 72 7.26 -11.55 3.17
CA ARG A 72 8.24 -11.28 2.13
C ARG A 72 8.05 -12.23 0.95
N GLY A 73 7.97 -11.67 -0.24
CA GLY A 73 7.82 -12.43 -1.49
C GLY A 73 6.39 -12.82 -1.84
N LEU A 74 5.44 -12.56 -0.96
CA LEU A 74 4.03 -12.78 -1.24
C LEU A 74 3.37 -11.49 -1.72
N VAL A 75 2.31 -11.65 -2.49
CA VAL A 75 1.58 -10.54 -3.10
C VAL A 75 0.10 -10.69 -2.78
N GLY A 76 -0.52 -9.60 -2.34
CA GLY A 76 -1.97 -9.51 -2.20
C GLY A 76 -2.54 -8.68 -3.36
N ILE A 77 -3.57 -9.20 -4.03
CA ILE A 77 -4.23 -8.50 -5.14
C ILE A 77 -5.65 -8.18 -4.73
N VAL A 78 -5.98 -6.88 -4.70
CA VAL A 78 -7.31 -6.38 -4.37
C VAL A 78 -7.99 -5.97 -5.67
N PRO A 79 -9.03 -6.70 -6.10
CA PRO A 79 -9.78 -6.31 -7.29
C PRO A 79 -10.49 -4.98 -7.11
N PRO A 80 -10.87 -4.29 -8.19
CA PRO A 80 -11.66 -3.07 -8.10
C PRO A 80 -12.92 -3.25 -7.23
N ASN A 81 -13.24 -2.24 -6.44
CA ASN A 81 -14.45 -2.17 -5.63
C ASN A 81 -14.60 -3.30 -4.60
N THR A 82 -13.52 -3.91 -4.19
CA THR A 82 -13.51 -4.99 -3.20
C THR A 82 -13.07 -4.45 -1.85
N ARG A 83 -13.87 -4.73 -0.82
CA ARG A 83 -13.56 -4.31 0.56
C ARG A 83 -12.29 -5.01 1.03
N HIS A 84 -11.41 -4.26 1.65
CA HIS A 84 -10.14 -4.79 2.15
C HIS A 84 -9.65 -3.98 3.34
N ARG A 85 -8.84 -4.63 4.16
CA ARG A 85 -8.18 -4.01 5.32
C ARG A 85 -6.80 -4.64 5.51
N VAL A 86 -5.93 -3.92 6.21
CA VAL A 86 -4.55 -4.35 6.45
C VAL A 86 -4.16 -4.08 7.88
N VAL A 87 -3.46 -5.04 8.50
CA VAL A 87 -2.86 -4.90 9.82
C VAL A 87 -1.40 -5.28 9.74
N ALA A 88 -0.52 -4.43 10.22
CA ALA A 88 0.91 -4.74 10.28
C ALA A 88 1.19 -5.64 11.48
N LEU A 89 1.69 -6.84 11.23
CA LEU A 89 2.03 -7.82 12.26
C LEU A 89 3.45 -7.61 12.80
N SER A 90 4.27 -6.88 12.07
CA SER A 90 5.63 -6.51 12.45
C SER A 90 5.95 -5.16 11.82
N ASP A 91 7.13 -4.61 12.12
CA ASP A 91 7.69 -3.54 11.28
C ASP A 91 8.05 -4.13 9.93
N GLY A 92 8.06 -3.32 8.88
CA GLY A 92 8.43 -3.81 7.56
C GLY A 92 8.30 -2.79 6.45
N LYS A 93 8.35 -3.32 5.22
CA LYS A 93 8.27 -2.52 3.99
C LYS A 93 7.39 -3.20 2.97
N ALA A 94 6.61 -2.40 2.26
CA ALA A 94 5.75 -2.88 1.18
C ALA A 94 5.69 -1.86 0.05
N ILE A 95 5.48 -2.35 -1.17
CA ILE A 95 5.19 -1.53 -2.33
C ILE A 95 3.74 -1.78 -2.71
N VAL A 96 2.97 -0.70 -2.80
CA VAL A 96 1.57 -0.77 -3.19
C VAL A 96 1.40 -0.06 -4.52
N THR A 97 0.73 -0.71 -5.45
CA THR A 97 0.45 -0.17 -6.78
C THR A 97 -1.05 -0.13 -7.00
N ASP A 98 -1.57 1.04 -7.37
CA ASP A 98 -2.96 1.22 -7.75
C ASP A 98 -3.08 1.55 -9.24
N THR A 99 -4.04 0.96 -9.93
CA THR A 99 -4.35 1.26 -11.32
C THR A 99 -5.87 1.32 -11.54
N PRO A 100 -6.39 2.35 -12.25
CA PRO A 100 -5.71 3.56 -12.67
C PRO A 100 -5.16 4.37 -11.49
N ARG A 101 -4.56 5.51 -11.78
CA ARG A 101 -3.97 6.36 -10.74
C ARG A 101 -4.99 6.68 -9.65
N ARG A 102 -4.58 6.48 -8.42
CA ARG A 102 -5.42 6.78 -7.28
C ARG A 102 -5.23 8.22 -6.82
N ILE A 103 -6.33 8.90 -6.57
CA ILE A 103 -6.30 10.25 -5.99
C ILE A 103 -6.55 10.09 -4.50
N PHE A 104 -5.53 10.41 -3.69
CA PHE A 104 -5.67 10.44 -2.25
C PHE A 104 -6.07 11.84 -1.83
N GLU A 105 -7.07 11.94 -0.96
CA GLU A 105 -7.42 13.19 -0.34
C GLU A 105 -6.21 13.73 0.42
N GLY A 106 -5.88 15.02 0.19
CA GLY A 106 -4.73 15.64 0.82
C GLY A 106 -3.37 15.22 0.27
N LYS A 107 -3.32 14.44 -0.80
CA LYS A 107 -2.06 14.06 -1.45
C LYS A 107 -1.44 15.31 -2.09
N PRO A 108 -0.15 15.58 -1.81
CA PRO A 108 0.54 16.70 -2.43
C PRO A 108 0.76 16.51 -3.92
#